data_5b869e1d95ce999d9d35afaeb8590efd
#
_entry.id   5b869e1d95ce999d9d35afaeb8590efd
#
_cell.length_a   1.000
_cell.length_b   1.000
_cell.length_c   1.000
_cell.angle_alpha   90.00
_cell.angle_beta   90.00
_cell.angle_gamma   90.00
#
_symmetry.space_group_name_H-M   'P 1'
#
loop_
_entity.id
_entity.type
_entity.pdbx_description
1 polymer ?
#
loop_
_entity_poly.entity_id
_entity_poly.type
_entity_poly.pdbx_seq_one_letter_code
_entity_poly.pdbx_strand_id
1 'polypeptide(L)'
;MASSMAAAASYLSPPPVTAERPTARGCLHFPSAPASSRFLRLHSAGGRSPANRKPRYLRRAAKVVVAAMADPLKVMIAGAPASGKGTQCELIKAKYGVVHISAGDLLRAEIAAGTENGKRAKEFMEKGQLVPDDIVVNMVKERLLQPDAQENGWLLDGYPRSYSQAMALETLGIRPDIFILLDVPDEILVERVVGRRLDPVTGRIYHVKYSPPENEEIAARLTQRFDDTEEKVKLRLQTHYQNVESLLSIYEDVIVKVKGDATVEGVFAEIDKLLNSSVDKKEEMVASA
;
A
#
# COMPACT_ATOMS: atom_id res chain seq x y z
N MET A 1 -54.44 29.43 -20.36
CA MET A 1 -55.00 28.29 -21.12
C MET A 1 -53.87 27.56 -21.81
N ALA A 2 -53.89 26.27 -21.77
CA ALA A 2 -53.02 25.27 -22.34
C ALA A 2 -51.98 24.72 -21.33
N SER A 3 -52.25 23.72 -20.71
CA SER A 3 -52.45 22.27 -20.94
C SER A 3 -51.12 21.51 -20.85
N SER A 4 -50.97 20.90 -19.70
CA SER A 4 -49.97 19.91 -19.30
C SER A 4 -50.12 18.63 -20.13
N MET A 5 -49.01 18.03 -20.59
CA MET A 5 -48.95 16.62 -20.90
C MET A 5 -47.74 15.99 -20.24
N ALA A 6 -48.04 15.22 -19.20
CA ALA A 6 -47.08 14.32 -18.56
C ALA A 6 -47.00 13.03 -19.35
N ALA A 7 -45.76 12.65 -19.78
CA ALA A 7 -45.46 11.34 -20.32
C ALA A 7 -44.93 10.42 -19.22
N ALA A 8 -45.74 9.43 -18.86
CA ALA A 8 -45.33 8.35 -17.94
C ALA A 8 -44.46 7.34 -18.70
N ALA A 9 -43.21 7.19 -18.27
CA ALA A 9 -42.33 6.13 -18.73
C ALA A 9 -42.47 4.92 -17.78
N SER A 10 -43.00 3.83 -18.32
CA SER A 10 -43.16 2.54 -17.67
C SER A 10 -41.78 1.83 -17.54
N TYR A 11 -41.32 1.62 -16.33
CA TYR A 11 -40.17 0.79 -16.03
C TYR A 11 -40.57 -0.69 -16.01
N LEU A 12 -40.12 -1.45 -17.01
CA LEU A 12 -40.17 -2.90 -17.02
C LEU A 12 -39.05 -3.46 -16.17
N SER A 13 -39.36 -4.18 -15.12
CA SER A 13 -38.43 -4.94 -14.27
C SER A 13 -37.94 -6.19 -15.00
N PRO A 14 -36.64 -6.56 -14.90
CA PRO A 14 -36.14 -7.82 -15.44
C PRO A 14 -36.57 -9.01 -14.55
N PRO A 15 -36.69 -10.22 -15.11
CA PRO A 15 -37.12 -11.43 -14.38
C PRO A 15 -35.99 -11.96 -13.46
N PRO A 16 -36.35 -12.74 -12.41
CA PRO A 16 -35.39 -13.26 -11.47
C PRO A 16 -34.58 -14.43 -12.08
N VAL A 17 -33.26 -14.35 -11.88
CA VAL A 17 -32.32 -15.42 -12.24
C VAL A 17 -32.39 -16.52 -11.18
N THR A 18 -32.83 -17.72 -11.57
CA THR A 18 -32.83 -18.93 -10.75
C THR A 18 -31.40 -19.47 -10.59
N ALA A 19 -30.93 -19.52 -9.36
CA ALA A 19 -29.66 -20.14 -9.00
C ALA A 19 -29.80 -21.68 -9.00
N GLU A 20 -29.16 -22.35 -9.94
CA GLU A 20 -28.95 -23.81 -9.87
C GLU A 20 -27.77 -24.13 -8.95
N ARG A 21 -28.05 -25.04 -7.97
CA ARG A 21 -27.04 -25.64 -7.09
C ARG A 21 -26.30 -26.74 -7.83
N PRO A 22 -24.96 -26.81 -7.81
CA PRO A 22 -24.26 -28.02 -8.25
C PRO A 22 -24.29 -29.09 -7.12
N THR A 23 -24.78 -30.26 -7.47
CA THR A 23 -24.78 -31.47 -6.65
C THR A 23 -23.38 -32.04 -6.52
N ALA A 24 -22.99 -32.33 -5.30
CA ALA A 24 -21.79 -33.10 -4.97
C ALA A 24 -21.94 -34.60 -5.34
N ARG A 25 -20.97 -35.15 -6.07
CA ARG A 25 -20.51 -36.56 -5.94
C ARG A 25 -19.28 -36.79 -6.83
N GLY A 26 -18.18 -37.22 -6.23
CA GLY A 26 -16.99 -37.70 -6.91
C GLY A 26 -15.87 -38.00 -5.91
N CYS A 27 -16.02 -39.12 -5.18
CA CYS A 27 -14.93 -39.72 -4.40
C CYS A 27 -13.85 -40.21 -5.35
N LEU A 28 -12.64 -39.64 -5.30
CA LEU A 28 -11.45 -40.20 -5.94
C LEU A 28 -10.67 -41.01 -4.89
N HIS A 29 -10.60 -42.30 -5.17
CA HIS A 29 -9.90 -43.37 -4.46
C HIS A 29 -8.40 -43.24 -4.74
N PHE A 30 -7.57 -43.14 -3.69
CA PHE A 30 -6.11 -43.27 -3.79
C PHE A 30 -5.70 -44.71 -3.50
N PRO A 31 -4.90 -45.39 -4.33
CA PRO A 31 -4.38 -46.70 -4.02
C PRO A 31 -3.13 -46.58 -3.10
N SER A 32 -3.15 -47.35 -2.03
CA SER A 32 -2.06 -47.63 -1.11
C SER A 32 -0.95 -48.45 -1.80
N ALA A 33 0.27 -48.01 -1.67
CA ALA A 33 1.46 -48.76 -2.07
C ALA A 33 2.03 -49.57 -0.90
N PRO A 34 2.58 -50.80 -1.14
CA PRO A 34 3.00 -51.72 -0.07
C PRO A 34 4.42 -51.40 0.43
N ALA A 35 4.59 -51.59 1.71
CA ALA A 35 5.85 -51.62 2.41
C ALA A 35 6.73 -52.81 1.95
N SER A 36 7.94 -52.55 1.54
CA SER A 36 8.99 -53.56 1.37
C SER A 36 10.19 -53.22 2.25
N SER A 37 10.29 -53.94 3.33
CA SER A 37 11.44 -54.05 4.20
C SER A 37 12.56 -54.81 3.48
N ARG A 38 13.73 -54.17 3.28
CA ARG A 38 14.96 -54.92 3.04
C ARG A 38 16.03 -54.44 4.01
N PHE A 39 16.32 -55.30 4.97
CA PHE A 39 17.54 -55.30 5.77
C PHE A 39 18.76 -55.49 4.86
N LEU A 40 19.74 -54.62 4.95
CA LEU A 40 21.08 -54.87 4.46
C LEU A 40 22.10 -54.56 5.55
N ARG A 41 22.96 -55.53 5.74
CA ARG A 41 24.00 -55.71 6.77
C ARG A 41 25.05 -54.62 6.73
N LEU A 42 25.50 -54.26 7.93
CA LEU A 42 26.74 -53.50 8.19
C LEU A 42 27.97 -54.28 7.66
N HIS A 43 28.85 -53.53 6.96
CA HIS A 43 30.28 -53.81 6.93
C HIS A 43 31.03 -52.61 7.52
N SER A 44 31.77 -52.85 8.57
CA SER A 44 32.65 -51.89 9.21
C SER A 44 33.95 -51.74 8.39
N ALA A 45 34.26 -50.53 8.01
CA ALA A 45 35.63 -50.16 7.61
C ALA A 45 35.94 -48.79 8.22
N GLY A 46 37.03 -48.77 8.96
CA GLY A 46 37.45 -47.63 9.79
C GLY A 46 38.02 -46.46 9.02
N GLY A 47 38.04 -45.35 9.72
CA GLY A 47 39.09 -44.38 9.50
C GLY A 47 38.64 -42.96 9.13
N ARG A 48 39.02 -42.04 10.00
CA ARG A 48 39.16 -40.56 9.87
C ARG A 48 37.95 -39.71 10.15
N SER A 49 37.98 -39.07 11.28
CA SER A 49 37.14 -37.90 11.65
C SER A 49 37.17 -36.82 10.60
N PRO A 50 36.03 -36.39 10.06
CA PRO A 50 35.97 -35.16 9.33
C PRO A 50 35.63 -34.00 10.28
N ALA A 51 36.41 -32.94 10.14
CA ALA A 51 36.22 -31.65 10.81
C ALA A 51 34.77 -31.20 10.84
N ASN A 52 34.37 -30.68 11.99
CA ASN A 52 33.08 -30.13 12.37
C ASN A 52 32.66 -28.95 11.45
N ARG A 53 32.17 -29.25 10.25
CA ARG A 53 31.50 -28.28 9.40
C ARG A 53 29.99 -28.38 9.67
N LYS A 54 29.48 -27.47 10.50
CA LYS A 54 28.03 -27.30 10.67
C LYS A 54 27.38 -27.13 9.29
N PRO A 55 26.36 -27.93 8.96
CA PRO A 55 25.80 -27.94 7.62
C PRO A 55 25.14 -26.58 7.29
N ARG A 56 25.35 -26.10 6.06
CA ARG A 56 24.86 -24.79 5.56
C ARG A 56 23.35 -24.58 5.69
N TYR A 57 22.54 -25.66 5.77
CA TYR A 57 21.11 -25.56 5.93
C TYR A 57 20.69 -25.08 7.33
N LEU A 58 21.47 -25.33 8.38
CA LEU A 58 21.17 -24.81 9.73
C LEU A 58 21.30 -23.27 9.80
N ARG A 59 22.21 -22.67 9.01
CA ARG A 59 22.30 -21.20 8.92
C ARG A 59 21.10 -20.59 8.19
N ARG A 60 20.55 -21.29 7.19
CA ARG A 60 19.35 -20.82 6.45
C ARG A 60 18.09 -20.96 7.27
N ALA A 61 17.95 -22.05 8.04
CA ALA A 61 16.84 -22.27 8.96
C ALA A 61 16.85 -21.24 10.12
N ALA A 62 18.03 -20.90 10.67
CA ALA A 62 18.13 -19.87 11.70
C ALA A 62 17.75 -18.48 11.18
N LYS A 63 18.13 -18.11 9.93
CA LYS A 63 17.67 -16.85 9.33
C LYS A 63 16.15 -16.81 9.10
N VAL A 64 15.55 -17.93 8.69
CA VAL A 64 14.10 -18.03 8.49
C VAL A 64 13.35 -17.94 9.83
N VAL A 65 13.88 -18.53 10.89
CA VAL A 65 13.26 -18.49 12.24
C VAL A 65 13.37 -17.09 12.86
N VAL A 66 14.50 -16.39 12.68
CA VAL A 66 14.67 -15.01 13.16
C VAL A 66 13.80 -14.04 12.38
N ALA A 67 13.66 -14.22 11.07
CA ALA A 67 12.74 -13.41 10.25
C ALA A 67 11.27 -13.62 10.61
N ALA A 68 10.90 -14.82 11.10
CA ALA A 68 9.54 -15.11 11.57
C ALA A 68 9.25 -14.56 12.99
N MET A 69 10.27 -14.10 13.73
CA MET A 69 10.13 -13.50 15.06
C MET A 69 10.36 -11.99 15.07
N ALA A 70 10.82 -11.40 13.98
CA ALA A 70 10.97 -9.96 13.86
C ALA A 70 9.60 -9.31 13.63
N ASP A 71 9.26 -8.28 14.42
CA ASP A 71 8.07 -7.47 14.21
C ASP A 71 8.09 -6.91 12.77
N PRO A 72 7.04 -7.11 11.96
CA PRO A 72 7.04 -6.73 10.56
C PRO A 72 7.28 -5.22 10.36
N LEU A 73 7.89 -4.85 9.23
CA LEU A 73 8.28 -3.48 8.92
C LEU A 73 7.05 -2.58 8.76
N LYS A 74 7.03 -1.45 9.48
CA LYS A 74 5.95 -0.46 9.49
C LYS A 74 6.47 0.87 8.98
N VAL A 75 6.02 1.28 7.81
CA VAL A 75 6.50 2.50 7.13
C VAL A 75 5.36 3.47 6.92
N MET A 76 5.59 4.74 7.20
CA MET A 76 4.73 5.84 6.74
C MET A 76 5.47 6.67 5.71
N ILE A 77 4.75 7.08 4.66
CA ILE A 77 5.28 8.01 3.65
C ILE A 77 4.32 9.17 3.46
N ALA A 78 4.83 10.37 3.66
CA ALA A 78 4.12 11.63 3.48
C ALA A 78 4.82 12.53 2.47
N GLY A 79 4.16 13.61 2.11
CA GLY A 79 4.64 14.62 1.19
C GLY A 79 3.50 15.25 0.41
N ALA A 80 3.76 16.33 -0.24
CA ALA A 80 2.80 17.11 -1.01
C ALA A 80 2.12 16.28 -2.12
N PRO A 81 0.94 16.69 -2.63
CA PRO A 81 0.34 16.10 -3.82
C PRO A 81 1.35 16.00 -4.97
N ALA A 82 1.42 14.85 -5.63
CA ALA A 82 2.35 14.52 -6.72
C ALA A 82 3.86 14.57 -6.39
N SER A 83 4.26 14.51 -5.12
CA SER A 83 5.67 14.36 -4.74
C SER A 83 6.32 13.04 -5.17
N GLY A 84 5.57 12.12 -5.75
CA GLY A 84 6.08 10.80 -6.21
C GLY A 84 5.87 9.66 -5.23
N LYS A 85 5.15 9.87 -4.11
CA LYS A 85 4.87 8.84 -3.10
C LYS A 85 4.44 7.50 -3.69
N GLY A 86 3.39 7.50 -4.52
CA GLY A 86 2.85 6.26 -5.09
C GLY A 86 3.88 5.47 -5.90
N THR A 87 4.74 6.16 -6.67
CA THR A 87 5.82 5.51 -7.42
C THR A 87 6.84 4.87 -6.48
N GLN A 88 7.24 5.57 -5.43
CA GLN A 88 8.16 5.02 -4.43
C GLN A 88 7.52 3.88 -3.63
N CYS A 89 6.23 3.98 -3.31
CA CYS A 89 5.49 2.91 -2.63
C CYS A 89 5.48 1.59 -3.41
N GLU A 90 5.32 1.64 -4.74
CA GLU A 90 5.38 0.44 -5.57
C GLU A 90 6.78 -0.22 -5.53
N LEU A 91 7.85 0.58 -5.54
CA LEU A 91 9.22 0.06 -5.43
C LEU A 91 9.50 -0.52 -4.04
N ILE A 92 9.05 0.16 -2.98
CA ILE A 92 9.17 -0.33 -1.60
C ILE A 92 8.42 -1.65 -1.44
N LYS A 93 7.17 -1.70 -1.87
CA LYS A 93 6.34 -2.91 -1.84
C LYS A 93 7.00 -4.08 -2.58
N ALA A 94 7.52 -3.82 -3.78
CA ALA A 94 8.17 -4.86 -4.59
C ALA A 94 9.43 -5.43 -3.92
N LYS A 95 10.19 -4.61 -3.19
CA LYS A 95 11.44 -5.02 -2.55
C LYS A 95 11.24 -5.62 -1.16
N TYR A 96 10.41 -5.01 -0.34
CA TYR A 96 10.26 -5.36 1.09
C TYR A 96 9.06 -6.25 1.39
N GLY A 97 8.13 -6.43 0.43
CA GLY A 97 6.96 -7.29 0.59
C GLY A 97 5.88 -6.72 1.50
N VAL A 98 6.00 -5.47 1.95
CA VAL A 98 5.01 -4.81 2.81
C VAL A 98 3.71 -4.53 2.08
N VAL A 99 2.62 -4.49 2.82
CA VAL A 99 1.29 -4.18 2.27
C VAL A 99 1.14 -2.68 2.07
N HIS A 100 0.99 -2.23 0.81
CA HIS A 100 0.76 -0.83 0.49
C HIS A 100 -0.68 -0.43 0.80
N ILE A 101 -0.87 0.57 1.64
CA ILE A 101 -2.17 1.12 2.07
C ILE A 101 -2.20 2.61 1.76
N SER A 102 -2.86 2.97 0.67
CA SER A 102 -3.05 4.37 0.27
C SER A 102 -4.39 4.89 0.77
N ALA A 103 -4.39 5.83 1.72
CA ALA A 103 -5.62 6.44 2.22
C ALA A 103 -6.42 7.14 1.11
N GLY A 104 -5.72 7.72 0.13
CA GLY A 104 -6.36 8.34 -1.03
C GLY A 104 -7.06 7.32 -1.94
N ASP A 105 -6.50 6.13 -2.11
CA ASP A 105 -7.11 5.08 -2.94
C ASP A 105 -8.28 4.42 -2.22
N LEU A 106 -8.19 4.22 -0.90
CA LEU A 106 -9.30 3.77 -0.08
C LEU A 106 -10.51 4.73 -0.20
N LEU A 107 -10.28 6.04 -0.06
CA LEU A 107 -11.33 7.05 -0.23
C LEU A 107 -11.92 7.05 -1.65
N ARG A 108 -11.10 6.90 -2.68
CA ARG A 108 -11.60 6.81 -4.07
C ARG A 108 -12.41 5.54 -4.33
N ALA A 109 -12.04 4.43 -3.70
CA ALA A 109 -12.81 3.18 -3.75
C ALA A 109 -14.21 3.35 -3.11
N GLU A 110 -14.29 4.00 -1.94
CA GLU A 110 -15.57 4.33 -1.29
C GLU A 110 -16.45 5.25 -2.16
N ILE A 111 -15.83 6.24 -2.81
CA ILE A 111 -16.54 7.14 -3.75
C ILE A 111 -17.08 6.34 -4.94
N ALA A 112 -16.28 5.46 -5.51
CA ALA A 112 -16.69 4.61 -6.65
C ALA A 112 -17.78 3.62 -6.27
N ALA A 113 -17.77 3.11 -5.03
CA ALA A 113 -18.81 2.23 -4.49
C ALA A 113 -20.11 2.98 -4.14
N GLY A 114 -20.10 4.33 -4.14
CA GLY A 114 -21.30 5.16 -3.86
C GLY A 114 -21.79 5.10 -2.42
N THR A 115 -20.93 4.72 -1.47
CA THR A 115 -21.27 4.67 -0.04
C THR A 115 -21.57 6.06 0.52
N GLU A 116 -22.26 6.15 1.67
CA GLU A 116 -22.50 7.44 2.34
C GLU A 116 -21.18 8.13 2.74
N ASN A 117 -20.22 7.36 3.24
CA ASN A 117 -18.88 7.87 3.54
C ASN A 117 -18.16 8.35 2.28
N GLY A 118 -18.29 7.62 1.16
CA GLY A 118 -17.74 8.01 -0.13
C GLY A 118 -18.33 9.31 -0.66
N LYS A 119 -19.66 9.52 -0.56
CA LYS A 119 -20.31 10.77 -0.94
C LYS A 119 -19.79 11.95 -0.11
N ARG A 120 -19.76 11.81 1.21
CA ARG A 120 -19.18 12.82 2.12
C ARG A 120 -17.71 13.11 1.79
N ALA A 121 -16.89 12.07 1.64
CA ALA A 121 -15.48 12.21 1.30
C ALA A 121 -15.27 12.99 -0.01
N LYS A 122 -16.09 12.73 -1.04
CA LYS A 122 -16.01 13.38 -2.34
C LYS A 122 -16.14 14.90 -2.23
N GLU A 123 -17.10 15.41 -1.42
CA GLU A 123 -17.32 16.84 -1.23
C GLU A 123 -16.07 17.57 -0.69
N PHE A 124 -15.38 16.96 0.29
CA PHE A 124 -14.13 17.52 0.84
C PHE A 124 -12.97 17.42 -0.15
N MET A 125 -12.83 16.28 -0.84
CA MET A 125 -11.76 16.08 -1.82
C MET A 125 -11.90 17.03 -3.03
N GLU A 126 -13.13 17.32 -3.47
CA GLU A 126 -13.39 18.27 -4.55
C GLU A 126 -13.01 19.71 -4.18
N LYS A 127 -13.10 20.06 -2.90
CA LYS A 127 -12.70 21.36 -2.34
C LYS A 127 -11.21 21.41 -1.94
N GLY A 128 -10.45 20.33 -2.14
CA GLY A 128 -9.05 20.22 -1.72
C GLY A 128 -8.86 20.20 -0.19
N GLN A 129 -9.92 19.96 0.55
CA GLN A 129 -9.95 19.90 2.01
C GLN A 129 -9.64 18.50 2.53
N LEU A 130 -9.28 18.41 3.82
CA LEU A 130 -9.15 17.11 4.49
C LEU A 130 -10.53 16.48 4.69
N VAL A 131 -10.61 15.17 4.43
CA VAL A 131 -11.80 14.39 4.74
C VAL A 131 -11.90 14.26 6.26
N PRO A 132 -13.11 14.33 6.85
CA PRO A 132 -13.31 14.21 8.30
C PRO A 132 -12.66 12.96 8.90
N ASP A 133 -12.07 13.13 10.09
CA ASP A 133 -11.29 12.08 10.76
C ASP A 133 -12.10 10.84 11.07
N ASP A 134 -13.39 10.98 11.39
CA ASP A 134 -14.32 9.87 11.65
C ASP A 134 -14.40 8.88 10.46
N ILE A 135 -14.27 9.37 9.24
CA ILE A 135 -14.27 8.54 8.04
C ILE A 135 -12.90 7.90 7.81
N VAL A 136 -11.84 8.74 7.77
CA VAL A 136 -10.52 8.26 7.33
C VAL A 136 -9.86 7.36 8.38
N VAL A 137 -9.95 7.72 9.67
CA VAL A 137 -9.33 6.95 10.76
C VAL A 137 -9.90 5.53 10.81
N ASN A 138 -11.24 5.40 10.76
CA ASN A 138 -11.86 4.08 10.81
C ASN A 138 -11.47 3.22 9.60
N MET A 139 -11.48 3.78 8.41
CA MET A 139 -11.15 3.08 7.17
C MET A 139 -9.67 2.61 7.16
N VAL A 140 -8.75 3.47 7.57
CA VAL A 140 -7.32 3.10 7.67
C VAL A 140 -7.11 2.05 8.77
N LYS A 141 -7.73 2.20 9.93
CA LYS A 141 -7.68 1.23 11.02
C LYS A 141 -8.17 -0.15 10.58
N GLU A 142 -9.34 -0.23 9.95
CA GLU A 142 -9.90 -1.49 9.45
C GLU A 142 -8.94 -2.17 8.45
N ARG A 143 -8.32 -1.42 7.57
CA ARG A 143 -7.35 -1.94 6.60
C ARG A 143 -6.06 -2.43 7.26
N LEU A 144 -5.54 -1.70 8.24
CA LEU A 144 -4.35 -2.08 9.00
C LEU A 144 -4.55 -3.34 9.85
N LEU A 145 -5.78 -3.61 10.29
CA LEU A 145 -6.12 -4.80 11.07
C LEU A 145 -6.30 -6.07 10.22
N GLN A 146 -6.26 -5.98 8.90
CA GLN A 146 -6.34 -7.16 8.03
C GLN A 146 -5.12 -8.07 8.24
N PRO A 147 -5.28 -9.40 8.16
CA PRO A 147 -4.21 -10.37 8.41
C PRO A 147 -2.96 -10.12 7.56
N ASP A 148 -3.12 -9.78 6.29
CA ASP A 148 -2.02 -9.52 5.37
C ASP A 148 -1.11 -8.37 5.85
N ALA A 149 -1.71 -7.27 6.37
CA ALA A 149 -0.98 -6.13 6.89
C ALA A 149 -0.30 -6.43 8.23
N GLN A 150 -0.92 -7.28 9.06
CA GLN A 150 -0.35 -7.68 10.33
C GLN A 150 0.83 -8.66 10.17
N GLU A 151 0.76 -9.54 9.18
CA GLU A 151 1.77 -10.57 8.94
C GLU A 151 2.98 -10.04 8.14
N ASN A 152 2.75 -9.22 7.12
CA ASN A 152 3.81 -8.75 6.21
C ASN A 152 4.31 -7.34 6.53
N GLY A 153 3.70 -6.64 7.49
CA GLY A 153 3.94 -5.23 7.71
C GLY A 153 3.19 -4.34 6.71
N TRP A 154 3.34 -3.05 6.86
CA TRP A 154 2.56 -2.10 6.09
C TRP A 154 3.36 -0.86 5.69
N LEU A 155 2.96 -0.30 4.55
CA LEU A 155 3.40 0.98 4.02
C LEU A 155 2.17 1.88 3.87
N LEU A 156 2.03 2.85 4.78
CA LEU A 156 0.90 3.77 4.82
C LEU A 156 1.21 5.03 3.99
N ASP A 157 0.50 5.19 2.87
CA ASP A 157 0.72 6.26 1.89
C ASP A 157 -0.28 7.40 2.07
N GLY A 158 0.27 8.60 2.30
CA GLY A 158 -0.48 9.84 2.35
C GLY A 158 -1.45 9.94 3.54
N TYR A 159 -1.14 9.31 4.64
CA TYR A 159 -1.82 9.37 5.92
C TYR A 159 -0.80 9.13 7.05
N PRO A 160 -0.91 9.84 8.21
CA PRO A 160 -1.86 10.92 8.52
C PRO A 160 -1.56 12.22 7.76
N ARG A 161 -2.55 13.13 7.70
CA ARG A 161 -2.44 14.45 7.06
C ARG A 161 -2.70 15.63 7.99
N SER A 162 -3.10 15.36 9.24
CA SER A 162 -3.31 16.36 10.28
C SER A 162 -2.82 15.84 11.62
N TYR A 163 -2.65 16.77 12.56
CA TYR A 163 -2.32 16.45 13.96
C TYR A 163 -3.34 15.49 14.59
N SER A 164 -4.64 15.76 14.38
CA SER A 164 -5.72 14.91 14.93
C SER A 164 -5.69 13.48 14.40
N GLN A 165 -5.40 13.30 13.13
CA GLN A 165 -5.24 11.98 12.51
C GLN A 165 -4.03 11.23 13.08
N ALA A 166 -2.91 11.92 13.27
CA ALA A 166 -1.72 11.33 13.87
C ALA A 166 -1.97 10.90 15.33
N MET A 167 -2.60 11.76 16.12
CA MET A 167 -2.97 11.44 17.51
C MET A 167 -3.96 10.26 17.58
N ALA A 168 -4.86 10.14 16.62
CA ALA A 168 -5.76 8.99 16.54
C ALA A 168 -5.00 7.68 16.32
N LEU A 169 -3.97 7.67 15.45
CA LEU A 169 -3.10 6.49 15.25
C LEU A 169 -2.30 6.17 16.51
N GLU A 170 -1.68 7.15 17.16
CA GLU A 170 -0.94 6.97 18.41
C GLU A 170 -1.84 6.37 19.51
N THR A 171 -3.06 6.87 19.66
CA THR A 171 -4.05 6.33 20.61
C THR A 171 -4.41 4.87 20.33
N LEU A 172 -4.36 4.45 19.07
CA LEU A 172 -4.58 3.07 18.66
C LEU A 172 -3.32 2.20 18.76
N GLY A 173 -2.18 2.76 19.19
CA GLY A 173 -0.89 2.06 19.24
C GLY A 173 -0.29 1.79 17.86
N ILE A 174 -0.71 2.52 16.84
CA ILE A 174 -0.23 2.37 15.45
C ILE A 174 0.86 3.40 15.22
N ARG A 175 2.11 2.97 15.34
CA ARG A 175 3.30 3.79 15.14
C ARG A 175 4.23 3.17 14.09
N PRO A 176 4.84 3.97 13.19
CA PRO A 176 5.79 3.48 12.20
C PRO A 176 7.18 3.27 12.82
N ASP A 177 7.98 2.41 12.19
CA ASP A 177 9.41 2.29 12.45
C ASP A 177 10.20 3.43 11.81
N ILE A 178 9.69 3.92 10.69
CA ILE A 178 10.24 5.06 9.95
C ILE A 178 9.11 5.84 9.26
N PHE A 179 9.19 7.17 9.34
CA PHE A 179 8.29 8.10 8.66
C PHE A 179 9.08 8.87 7.60
N ILE A 180 8.82 8.61 6.32
CA ILE A 180 9.50 9.23 5.20
C ILE A 180 8.70 10.44 4.73
N LEU A 181 9.35 11.62 4.69
CA LEU A 181 8.77 12.83 4.11
C LEU A 181 9.45 13.14 2.77
N LEU A 182 8.71 13.01 1.67
CA LEU A 182 9.19 13.44 0.35
C LEU A 182 9.04 14.96 0.20
N ASP A 183 10.17 15.63 0.07
CA ASP A 183 10.26 17.07 -0.11
C ASP A 183 10.54 17.39 -1.59
N VAL A 184 9.64 18.18 -2.23
CA VAL A 184 9.68 18.51 -3.66
C VAL A 184 9.24 19.97 -3.83
N PRO A 185 9.95 20.78 -4.62
CA PRO A 185 9.56 22.15 -4.93
C PRO A 185 8.18 22.26 -5.60
N ASP A 186 7.43 23.32 -5.26
CA ASP A 186 6.04 23.52 -5.69
C ASP A 186 5.86 23.58 -7.20
N GLU A 187 6.82 24.22 -7.92
CA GLU A 187 6.79 24.35 -9.37
C GLU A 187 6.75 22.97 -10.05
N ILE A 188 7.51 22.02 -9.51
CA ILE A 188 7.56 20.65 -10.01
C ILE A 188 6.26 19.91 -9.66
N LEU A 189 5.68 20.16 -8.49
CA LEU A 189 4.46 19.50 -8.03
C LEU A 189 3.25 19.80 -8.92
N VAL A 190 3.05 21.06 -9.28
CA VAL A 190 1.94 21.48 -10.15
C VAL A 190 2.06 20.83 -11.53
N GLU A 191 3.24 20.87 -12.15
CA GLU A 191 3.48 20.21 -13.44
C GLU A 191 3.19 18.70 -13.38
N ARG A 192 3.68 18.04 -12.33
CA ARG A 192 3.46 16.59 -12.13
C ARG A 192 1.99 16.23 -11.97
N VAL A 193 1.18 17.03 -11.28
CA VAL A 193 -0.25 16.73 -11.11
C VAL A 193 -1.02 16.90 -12.40
N VAL A 194 -0.83 18.02 -13.10
CA VAL A 194 -1.55 18.31 -14.35
C VAL A 194 -1.26 17.27 -15.42
N GLY A 195 -0.01 16.80 -15.49
CA GLY A 195 0.40 15.75 -16.42
C GLY A 195 0.07 14.32 -16.01
N ARG A 196 -0.42 14.09 -14.79
CA ARG A 196 -0.74 12.75 -14.27
C ARG A 196 -1.92 12.12 -14.98
N ARG A 197 -1.81 10.82 -15.27
CA ARG A 197 -2.87 10.00 -15.85
C ARG A 197 -2.96 8.67 -15.09
N LEU A 198 -4.18 8.14 -14.98
CA LEU A 198 -4.49 6.87 -14.34
C LEU A 198 -4.98 5.88 -15.39
N ASP A 199 -4.43 4.70 -15.43
CA ASP A 199 -5.00 3.57 -16.15
C ASP A 199 -6.08 2.91 -15.25
N PRO A 200 -7.38 3.02 -15.59
CA PRO A 200 -8.45 2.48 -14.74
C PRO A 200 -8.47 0.95 -14.69
N VAL A 201 -7.80 0.27 -15.62
CA VAL A 201 -7.75 -1.20 -15.68
C VAL A 201 -6.68 -1.77 -14.76
N THR A 202 -5.50 -1.18 -14.76
CA THR A 202 -4.35 -1.67 -13.98
C THR A 202 -4.12 -0.91 -12.69
N GLY A 203 -4.72 0.28 -12.52
CA GLY A 203 -4.45 1.20 -11.41
C GLY A 203 -3.11 1.93 -11.54
N ARG A 204 -2.34 1.66 -12.59
CA ARG A 204 -1.01 2.24 -12.79
C ARG A 204 -1.11 3.73 -13.12
N ILE A 205 -0.16 4.49 -12.56
CA ILE A 205 -0.03 5.93 -12.80
C ILE A 205 0.98 6.19 -13.92
N TYR A 206 0.57 6.98 -14.87
CA TYR A 206 1.40 7.49 -15.98
C TYR A 206 1.54 9.01 -15.88
N HIS A 207 2.50 9.56 -16.62
CA HIS A 207 2.65 10.99 -16.77
C HIS A 207 2.96 11.32 -18.23
N VAL A 208 2.24 12.29 -18.79
CA VAL A 208 2.36 12.64 -20.23
C VAL A 208 3.78 13.00 -20.68
N LYS A 209 4.60 13.54 -19.76
CA LYS A 209 5.99 13.97 -20.03
C LYS A 209 7.04 13.03 -19.43
N TYR A 210 6.87 12.60 -18.17
CA TYR A 210 7.93 11.91 -17.41
C TYR A 210 7.82 10.38 -17.43
N SER A 211 6.63 9.85 -17.68
CA SER A 211 6.37 8.39 -17.76
C SER A 211 5.22 8.14 -18.71
N PRO A 212 5.41 8.34 -20.03
CA PRO A 212 4.35 8.15 -21.00
C PRO A 212 3.91 6.68 -21.09
N PRO A 213 2.69 6.41 -21.57
CA PRO A 213 2.20 5.06 -21.75
C PRO A 213 3.04 4.31 -22.78
N GLU A 214 3.18 2.99 -22.59
CA GLU A 214 4.05 2.13 -23.38
C GLU A 214 3.50 1.84 -24.79
N ASN A 215 2.18 2.00 -24.99
CA ASN A 215 1.50 1.77 -26.26
C ASN A 215 0.22 2.60 -26.39
N GLU A 216 -0.33 2.66 -27.61
CA GLU A 216 -1.54 3.44 -27.91
C GLU A 216 -2.81 2.89 -27.23
N GLU A 217 -2.89 1.58 -26.99
CA GLU A 217 -4.01 0.96 -26.30
C GLU A 217 -4.12 1.47 -24.84
N ILE A 218 -2.99 1.54 -24.15
CA ILE A 218 -2.94 2.12 -22.81
C ILE A 218 -3.26 3.60 -22.89
N ALA A 219 -2.65 4.35 -23.81
CA ALA A 219 -2.87 5.78 -23.97
C ALA A 219 -4.36 6.14 -24.15
N ALA A 220 -5.08 5.36 -24.95
CA ALA A 220 -6.49 5.59 -25.26
C ALA A 220 -7.45 5.43 -24.05
N ARG A 221 -7.06 4.63 -23.05
CA ARG A 221 -7.90 4.38 -21.87
C ARG A 221 -7.49 5.20 -20.64
N LEU A 222 -6.39 5.97 -20.72
CA LEU A 222 -5.94 6.80 -19.60
C LEU A 222 -6.97 7.86 -19.23
N THR A 223 -7.19 8.02 -17.94
CA THR A 223 -8.08 9.04 -17.37
C THR A 223 -7.33 9.98 -16.45
N GLN A 224 -7.84 11.18 -16.26
CA GLN A 224 -7.37 12.10 -15.24
C GLN A 224 -8.23 11.95 -14.00
N ARG A 225 -7.62 11.99 -12.81
CA ARG A 225 -8.37 12.00 -11.56
C ARG A 225 -9.18 13.29 -11.45
N PHE A 226 -10.35 13.23 -10.84
CA PHE A 226 -11.25 14.39 -10.69
C PHE A 226 -10.66 15.52 -9.82
N ASP A 227 -9.65 15.21 -9.00
CA ASP A 227 -8.94 16.13 -8.11
C ASP A 227 -7.57 16.60 -8.68
N ASP A 228 -7.25 16.30 -9.93
CA ASP A 228 -5.96 16.64 -10.59
C ASP A 228 -6.07 17.86 -11.51
N THR A 229 -6.85 18.86 -11.16
CA THR A 229 -6.86 20.17 -11.84
C THR A 229 -5.91 21.15 -11.13
N GLU A 230 -5.34 22.11 -11.84
CA GLU A 230 -4.40 23.08 -11.28
C GLU A 230 -4.97 23.82 -10.06
N GLU A 231 -6.23 24.25 -10.15
CA GLU A 231 -6.92 24.93 -9.05
C GLU A 231 -7.01 24.08 -7.80
N LYS A 232 -7.45 22.81 -7.95
CA LYS A 232 -7.57 21.86 -6.84
C LYS A 232 -6.22 21.49 -6.25
N VAL A 233 -5.20 21.41 -7.09
CA VAL A 233 -3.82 21.15 -6.62
C VAL A 233 -3.33 22.27 -5.73
N LYS A 234 -3.51 23.54 -6.12
CA LYS A 234 -3.12 24.70 -5.30
C LYS A 234 -3.82 24.68 -3.93
N LEU A 235 -5.11 24.36 -3.90
CA LEU A 235 -5.85 24.22 -2.63
C LEU A 235 -5.30 23.06 -1.77
N ARG A 236 -4.98 21.92 -2.38
CA ARG A 236 -4.40 20.77 -1.68
C ARG A 236 -2.99 21.04 -1.16
N LEU A 237 -2.18 21.80 -1.88
CA LEU A 237 -0.86 22.26 -1.41
C LEU A 237 -1.01 23.18 -0.20
N GLN A 238 -1.91 24.15 -0.27
CA GLN A 238 -2.22 25.02 0.85
C GLN A 238 -2.66 24.24 2.09
N THR A 239 -3.60 23.29 1.93
CA THR A 239 -4.06 22.42 3.01
C THR A 239 -2.90 21.57 3.58
N HIS A 240 -2.00 21.07 2.71
CA HIS A 240 -0.83 20.31 3.13
C HIS A 240 0.10 21.15 4.01
N TYR A 241 0.48 22.34 3.57
CA TYR A 241 1.40 23.20 4.32
C TYR A 241 0.82 23.70 5.66
N GLN A 242 -0.49 23.92 5.72
CA GLN A 242 -1.16 24.31 6.97
C GLN A 242 -1.10 23.22 8.05
N ASN A 243 -0.96 21.96 7.67
CA ASN A 243 -1.05 20.83 8.60
C ASN A 243 0.28 20.09 8.82
N VAL A 244 1.24 20.22 7.89
CA VAL A 244 2.43 19.36 7.89
C VAL A 244 3.32 19.56 9.11
N GLU A 245 3.56 20.79 9.56
CA GLU A 245 4.45 21.07 10.69
C GLU A 245 3.94 20.43 12.00
N SER A 246 2.64 20.62 12.30
CA SER A 246 2.04 20.04 13.48
C SER A 246 1.98 18.51 13.45
N LEU A 247 1.85 17.93 12.27
CA LEU A 247 1.95 16.49 12.04
C LEU A 247 3.35 15.98 12.33
N LEU A 248 4.37 16.64 11.79
CA LEU A 248 5.76 16.20 11.90
C LEU A 248 6.27 16.21 13.34
N SER A 249 5.76 17.12 14.20
CA SER A 249 6.15 17.19 15.61
C SER A 249 5.83 15.91 16.41
N ILE A 250 4.84 15.11 15.97
CA ILE A 250 4.49 13.84 16.63
C ILE A 250 5.50 12.72 16.31
N TYR A 251 6.12 12.78 15.14
CA TYR A 251 7.02 11.74 14.63
C TYR A 251 8.48 12.19 14.53
N GLU A 252 8.87 13.21 15.29
CA GLU A 252 10.21 13.83 15.25
C GLU A 252 11.35 12.82 15.43
N ASP A 253 11.14 11.78 16.23
CA ASP A 253 12.11 10.72 16.53
C ASP A 253 12.28 9.68 15.39
N VAL A 254 11.30 9.55 14.50
CA VAL A 254 11.29 8.53 13.42
C VAL A 254 11.20 9.12 12.01
N ILE A 255 11.11 10.46 11.90
CA ILE A 255 10.98 11.14 10.61
C ILE A 255 12.31 11.30 9.89
N VAL A 256 12.29 11.04 8.58
CA VAL A 256 13.41 11.31 7.68
C VAL A 256 12.91 12.06 6.44
N LYS A 257 13.57 13.18 6.12
CA LYS A 257 13.29 13.95 4.89
C LYS A 257 14.13 13.41 3.75
N VAL A 258 13.49 13.16 2.61
CA VAL A 258 14.11 12.68 1.37
C VAL A 258 13.76 13.66 0.25
N LYS A 259 14.75 14.09 -0.53
CA LYS A 259 14.53 14.96 -1.68
C LYS A 259 13.88 14.18 -2.82
N GLY A 260 12.69 14.63 -3.25
CA GLY A 260 11.89 13.97 -4.29
C GLY A 260 12.02 14.60 -5.68
N ASP A 261 12.97 15.49 -5.90
CA ASP A 261 13.26 16.19 -7.17
C ASP A 261 14.27 15.46 -8.07
N ALA A 262 14.93 14.41 -7.55
CA ALA A 262 15.83 13.54 -8.30
C ALA A 262 15.08 12.52 -9.20
N THR A 263 15.84 11.67 -9.90
CA THR A 263 15.25 10.54 -10.66
C THR A 263 14.56 9.55 -9.75
N VAL A 264 13.62 8.77 -10.27
CA VAL A 264 12.86 7.78 -9.51
C VAL A 264 13.78 6.80 -8.78
N GLU A 265 14.82 6.32 -9.48
CA GLU A 265 15.82 5.38 -8.98
C GLU A 265 16.72 6.05 -7.92
N GLY A 266 17.07 7.32 -8.10
CA GLY A 266 17.87 8.10 -7.17
C GLY A 266 17.16 8.30 -5.84
N VAL A 267 15.88 8.71 -5.89
CA VAL A 267 15.02 8.83 -4.70
C VAL A 267 14.84 7.47 -4.02
N PHE A 268 14.61 6.42 -4.80
CA PHE A 268 14.46 5.07 -4.25
C PHE A 268 15.74 4.57 -3.57
N ALA A 269 16.92 4.85 -4.13
CA ALA A 269 18.19 4.43 -3.52
C ALA A 269 18.42 5.08 -2.14
N GLU A 270 18.01 6.34 -1.97
CA GLU A 270 18.06 7.02 -0.66
C GLU A 270 17.06 6.40 0.33
N ILE A 271 15.80 6.20 -0.10
CA ILE A 271 14.78 5.52 0.70
C ILE A 271 15.22 4.11 1.11
N ASP A 272 15.76 3.35 0.17
CA ASP A 272 16.25 1.99 0.38
C ASP A 272 17.35 1.90 1.45
N LYS A 273 18.30 2.83 1.41
CA LYS A 273 19.34 2.92 2.44
C LYS A 273 18.76 3.16 3.83
N LEU A 274 17.75 4.03 3.94
CA LEU A 274 17.09 4.34 5.20
C LEU A 274 16.28 3.15 5.73
N LEU A 275 15.55 2.47 4.85
CA LEU A 275 14.77 1.28 5.22
C LEU A 275 15.66 0.12 5.67
N ASN A 276 16.77 -0.15 4.97
CA ASN A 276 17.73 -1.16 5.40
C ASN A 276 18.28 -0.85 6.79
N SER A 277 18.67 0.40 7.06
CA SER A 277 19.13 0.81 8.39
C SER A 277 18.07 0.61 9.49
N SER A 278 16.77 0.79 9.16
CA SER A 278 15.68 0.55 10.11
C SER A 278 15.46 -0.94 10.37
N VAL A 279 15.60 -1.77 9.34
CA VAL A 279 15.52 -3.24 9.47
C VAL A 279 16.67 -3.77 10.31
N ASP A 280 17.91 -3.32 10.04
CA ASP A 280 19.10 -3.74 10.78
C ASP A 280 18.97 -3.41 12.28
N LYS A 281 18.49 -2.20 12.62
CA LYS A 281 18.23 -1.80 14.01
C LYS A 281 17.21 -2.69 14.72
N LYS A 282 16.14 -3.09 14.01
CA LYS A 282 15.14 -4.02 14.57
C LYS A 282 15.74 -5.41 14.83
N GLU A 283 16.54 -5.92 13.90
CA GLU A 283 17.23 -7.21 14.07
C GLU A 283 18.19 -7.17 15.27
N GLU A 284 18.92 -6.08 15.45
CA GLU A 284 19.83 -5.88 16.61
C GLU A 284 19.06 -5.82 17.93
N MET A 285 17.93 -5.13 17.99
CA MET A 285 17.07 -5.05 19.19
C MET A 285 16.51 -6.42 19.58
N VAL A 286 16.06 -7.21 18.60
CA VAL A 286 15.56 -8.59 18.86
C VAL A 286 16.70 -9.52 19.28
N ALA A 287 17.90 -9.35 18.73
CA ALA A 287 19.07 -10.17 19.11
C ALA A 287 19.62 -9.85 20.50
N SER A 288 19.31 -8.68 21.05
CA SER A 288 19.77 -8.21 22.39
C SER A 288 18.74 -8.44 23.50
N ALA A 289 17.52 -8.82 23.19
CA ALA A 289 16.43 -9.11 24.14
C ALA A 289 16.33 -10.60 24.46
#